data_2e7d8db638c5fdbe6bf921592fa95a63
#
_entry.id   2e7d8db638c5fdbe6bf921592fa95a63
#
_cell.length_a   1.000
_cell.length_b   1.000
_cell.length_c   1.000
_cell.angle_alpha   90.00
_cell.angle_beta   90.00
_cell.angle_gamma   90.00
#
_symmetry.space_group_name_H-M   'P 1'
#
loop_
_entity.id
_entity.type
_entity.pdbx_description
1 polymer ?
#
loop_
_entity_poly.entity_id
_entity_poly.type
_entity_poly.pdbx_seq_one_letter_code
_entity_poly.pdbx_strand_id
1 'polypeptide(L)'
;MPSGTHLVGEYNAENVSAAICVGEYFGIPCEQALEAIRQYVPTNNRSQALQTASNQLIVDAYNANPTSMQAAINAFKGDTYILGAMRELGDYSHLEHQNIVNMLAERKADTVFLVGEEYLQTTSPYPVFENVEQLHKYLEDNPIKVKHILLKGSRSTRMEQLLDVL
;
A
#
# COMPACT_ATOMS: atom_id res chain seq x y z
N MET A 1 -3.57 -12.82 -13.27
CA MET A 1 -4.44 -11.61 -13.51
C MET A 1 -4.85 -11.56 -14.96
N PRO A 2 -6.11 -11.25 -15.30
CA PRO A 2 -6.49 -10.95 -16.67
C PRO A 2 -5.65 -9.77 -17.19
N SER A 3 -5.18 -9.85 -18.43
CA SER A 3 -4.42 -8.75 -19.04
C SER A 3 -5.30 -7.51 -19.19
N GLY A 4 -4.76 -6.33 -18.88
CA GLY A 4 -5.44 -5.05 -19.07
C GLY A 4 -6.30 -4.59 -17.88
N THR A 5 -6.14 -5.16 -16.68
CA THR A 5 -6.80 -4.63 -15.48
C THR A 5 -6.02 -3.47 -14.89
N HIS A 6 -6.71 -2.53 -14.22
CA HIS A 6 -6.12 -1.45 -13.43
C HIS A 6 -5.75 -1.87 -12.00
N LEU A 7 -5.97 -3.15 -11.65
CA LEU A 7 -5.60 -3.71 -10.35
C LEU A 7 -4.10 -3.98 -10.31
N VAL A 8 -3.42 -3.49 -9.29
CA VAL A 8 -1.97 -3.65 -9.10
C VAL A 8 -1.69 -4.79 -8.13
N GLY A 9 -0.75 -5.68 -8.50
CA GLY A 9 -0.26 -6.78 -7.67
C GLY A 9 -0.99 -8.12 -7.92
N GLU A 10 -0.20 -9.20 -7.99
CA GLU A 10 -0.72 -10.57 -8.22
C GLU A 10 -1.64 -11.06 -7.09
N TYR A 11 -1.50 -10.50 -5.89
CA TYR A 11 -2.38 -10.81 -4.75
C TYR A 11 -3.85 -10.45 -4.98
N ASN A 12 -4.16 -9.62 -6.01
CA ASN A 12 -5.54 -9.38 -6.43
C ASN A 12 -6.13 -10.51 -7.29
N ALA A 13 -5.36 -11.51 -7.68
CA ALA A 13 -5.86 -12.61 -8.51
C ALA A 13 -7.00 -13.38 -7.82
N GLU A 14 -6.89 -13.61 -6.52
CA GLU A 14 -7.93 -14.27 -5.72
C GLU A 14 -9.22 -13.43 -5.67
N ASN A 15 -9.10 -12.11 -5.49
CA ASN A 15 -10.24 -11.21 -5.49
C ASN A 15 -10.96 -11.21 -6.86
N VAL A 16 -10.19 -11.19 -7.94
CA VAL A 16 -10.72 -11.28 -9.32
C VAL A 16 -11.43 -12.63 -9.53
N SER A 17 -10.81 -13.73 -9.12
CA SER A 17 -11.41 -15.06 -9.23
C SER A 17 -12.71 -15.16 -8.45
N ALA A 18 -12.74 -14.64 -7.23
CA ALA A 18 -13.96 -14.62 -6.41
C ALA A 18 -15.07 -13.78 -7.08
N ALA A 19 -14.72 -12.61 -7.64
CA ALA A 19 -15.69 -11.76 -8.34
C ALA A 19 -16.29 -12.46 -9.57
N ILE A 20 -15.48 -13.17 -10.36
CA ILE A 20 -15.94 -13.95 -11.52
C ILE A 20 -16.88 -15.07 -11.05
N CYS A 21 -16.48 -15.88 -10.06
CA CYS A 21 -17.31 -16.95 -9.51
C CYS A 21 -18.67 -16.46 -9.01
N VAL A 22 -18.68 -15.34 -8.30
CA VAL A 22 -19.94 -14.73 -7.82
C VAL A 22 -20.77 -14.26 -8.99
N GLY A 23 -20.16 -13.61 -9.99
CA GLY A 23 -20.86 -13.17 -11.20
C GLY A 23 -21.52 -14.33 -11.94
N GLU A 24 -20.80 -15.43 -12.16
CA GLU A 24 -21.33 -16.65 -12.81
C GLU A 24 -22.47 -17.29 -12.02
N TYR A 25 -22.33 -17.33 -10.67
CA TYR A 25 -23.40 -17.82 -9.81
C TYR A 25 -24.72 -17.04 -9.98
N PHE A 26 -24.64 -15.74 -10.21
CA PHE A 26 -25.79 -14.86 -10.50
C PHE A 26 -26.14 -14.76 -12.01
N GLY A 27 -25.58 -15.63 -12.84
CA GLY A 27 -25.92 -15.74 -14.26
C GLY A 27 -25.26 -14.70 -15.17
N ILE A 28 -24.20 -14.02 -14.71
CA ILE A 28 -23.39 -13.12 -15.54
C ILE A 28 -22.42 -13.97 -16.35
N PRO A 29 -22.40 -13.85 -17.69
CA PRO A 29 -21.42 -14.56 -18.53
C PRO A 29 -19.99 -14.19 -18.15
N CYS A 30 -19.07 -15.17 -18.15
CA CYS A 30 -17.68 -14.99 -17.77
C CYS A 30 -17.00 -13.82 -18.56
N GLU A 31 -17.28 -13.71 -19.87
CA GLU A 31 -16.73 -12.60 -20.67
C GLU A 31 -17.19 -11.22 -20.21
N GLN A 32 -18.46 -11.10 -19.80
CA GLN A 32 -19.00 -9.85 -19.27
C GLN A 32 -18.38 -9.53 -17.89
N ALA A 33 -18.19 -10.52 -17.05
CA ALA A 33 -17.49 -10.36 -15.76
C ALA A 33 -16.04 -9.92 -15.97
N LEU A 34 -15.32 -10.53 -16.90
CA LEU A 34 -13.95 -10.17 -17.26
C LEU A 34 -13.85 -8.74 -17.79
N GLU A 35 -14.79 -8.32 -18.65
CA GLU A 35 -14.81 -6.96 -19.17
C GLU A 35 -15.07 -5.92 -18.08
N ALA A 36 -16.00 -6.19 -17.17
CA ALA A 36 -16.26 -5.34 -16.02
C ALA A 36 -15.01 -5.20 -15.13
N ILE A 37 -14.23 -6.28 -14.94
CA ILE A 37 -12.98 -6.25 -14.18
C ILE A 37 -11.90 -5.43 -14.91
N ARG A 38 -11.80 -5.51 -16.23
CA ARG A 38 -10.86 -4.67 -16.99
C ARG A 38 -11.18 -3.19 -16.87
N GLN A 39 -12.46 -2.84 -16.85
CA GLN A 39 -12.92 -1.46 -16.75
C GLN A 39 -12.92 -0.93 -15.30
N TYR A 40 -12.81 -1.82 -14.31
CA TYR A 40 -12.82 -1.42 -12.91
C TYR A 40 -11.57 -0.63 -12.56
N VAL A 41 -11.76 0.63 -12.15
CA VAL A 41 -10.71 1.51 -11.62
C VAL A 41 -10.91 1.63 -10.11
N PRO A 42 -9.97 1.18 -9.28
CA PRO A 42 -10.04 1.36 -7.83
C PRO A 42 -10.09 2.85 -7.47
N THR A 43 -11.02 3.24 -6.59
CA THR A 43 -11.17 4.63 -6.10
C THR A 43 -11.20 4.72 -4.57
N ASN A 44 -10.89 3.61 -3.90
CA ASN A 44 -11.10 3.44 -2.45
C ASN A 44 -9.80 3.18 -1.69
N ASN A 45 -8.67 3.68 -2.17
CA ASN A 45 -7.33 3.49 -1.59
C ASN A 45 -6.95 2.00 -1.43
N ARG A 46 -7.44 1.12 -2.32
CA ARG A 46 -7.08 -0.29 -2.37
C ARG A 46 -6.33 -0.58 -3.67
N SER A 47 -5.02 -0.72 -3.57
CA SER A 47 -4.12 -0.96 -4.72
C SER A 47 -4.38 0.00 -5.89
N GLN A 48 -4.71 1.24 -5.56
CA GLN A 48 -5.06 2.29 -6.53
C GLN A 48 -3.79 2.90 -7.10
N ALA A 49 -3.65 2.88 -8.43
CA ALA A 49 -2.59 3.64 -9.10
C ALA A 49 -3.02 5.10 -9.27
N LEU A 50 -2.19 6.02 -8.80
CA LEU A 50 -2.38 7.46 -8.93
C LEU A 50 -1.15 8.11 -9.54
N GLN A 51 -1.37 9.14 -10.35
CA GLN A 51 -0.34 10.04 -10.84
C GLN A 51 -0.57 11.42 -10.24
N THR A 52 0.40 11.91 -9.48
CA THR A 52 0.42 13.31 -9.04
C THR A 52 1.21 14.16 -10.03
N ALA A 53 1.37 15.44 -9.74
CA ALA A 53 2.20 16.33 -10.57
C ALA A 53 3.69 15.90 -10.59
N SER A 54 4.13 15.20 -9.55
CA SER A 54 5.56 14.90 -9.32
C SER A 54 5.85 13.39 -9.26
N ASN A 55 4.89 12.54 -8.87
CA ASN A 55 5.16 11.15 -8.51
C ASN A 55 4.12 10.19 -9.08
N GLN A 56 4.50 8.91 -9.17
CA GLN A 56 3.60 7.79 -9.45
C GLN A 56 3.39 7.00 -8.16
N LEU A 57 2.14 6.81 -7.75
CA LEU A 57 1.80 6.19 -6.48
C LEU A 57 0.99 4.92 -6.68
N ILE A 58 1.28 3.93 -5.84
CA ILE A 58 0.34 2.84 -5.54
C ILE A 58 -0.19 3.13 -4.14
N VAL A 59 -1.47 3.49 -4.06
CA VAL A 59 -2.15 3.80 -2.80
C VAL A 59 -2.92 2.58 -2.32
N ASP A 60 -2.54 2.03 -1.18
CA ASP A 60 -3.17 0.88 -0.53
C ASP A 60 -3.36 1.17 0.98
N ALA A 61 -4.09 2.23 1.28
CA ALA A 61 -4.24 2.83 2.59
C ALA A 61 -5.59 2.53 3.28
N TYR A 62 -6.28 1.47 2.84
CA TYR A 62 -7.56 1.08 3.44
C TYR A 62 -7.38 0.17 4.66
N ASN A 63 -6.50 -0.81 4.57
CA ASN A 63 -6.16 -1.73 5.66
C ASN A 63 -4.76 -2.30 5.48
N ALA A 64 -4.11 -2.60 6.61
CA ALA A 64 -2.79 -3.21 6.62
C ALA A 64 -2.72 -4.30 7.70
N ASN A 65 -2.25 -5.47 7.29
CA ASN A 65 -1.87 -6.58 8.15
C ASN A 65 -0.53 -7.15 7.66
N PRO A 66 0.15 -8.03 8.42
CA PRO A 66 1.47 -8.54 8.06
C PRO A 66 1.51 -9.16 6.67
N THR A 67 0.56 -10.02 6.33
CA THR A 67 0.50 -10.71 5.03
C THR A 67 0.33 -9.73 3.88
N SER A 68 -0.61 -8.79 3.98
CA SER A 68 -0.86 -7.81 2.92
C SER A 68 0.27 -6.79 2.78
N MET A 69 0.95 -6.44 3.87
CA MET A 69 2.10 -5.55 3.86
C MET A 69 3.27 -6.20 3.14
N GLN A 70 3.62 -7.44 3.52
CA GLN A 70 4.68 -8.22 2.87
C GLN A 70 4.39 -8.45 1.37
N ALA A 71 3.15 -8.81 1.03
CA ALA A 71 2.75 -9.01 -0.36
C ALA A 71 2.90 -7.73 -1.19
N ALA A 72 2.47 -6.59 -0.67
CA ALA A 72 2.60 -5.30 -1.36
C ALA A 72 4.06 -4.90 -1.54
N ILE A 73 4.90 -5.01 -0.49
CA ILE A 73 6.33 -4.73 -0.56
C ILE A 73 7.01 -5.64 -1.58
N ASN A 74 6.68 -6.93 -1.62
CA ASN A 74 7.26 -7.89 -2.58
C ASN A 74 6.85 -7.61 -4.03
N ALA A 75 5.61 -7.22 -4.25
CA ALA A 75 5.09 -6.93 -5.58
C ALA A 75 5.57 -5.58 -6.12
N PHE A 76 5.88 -4.63 -5.25
CA PHE A 76 6.25 -3.28 -5.64
C PHE A 76 7.64 -3.22 -6.28
N LYS A 77 7.73 -2.52 -7.42
CA LYS A 77 8.96 -2.38 -8.22
C LYS A 77 9.54 -0.96 -8.21
N GLY A 78 8.97 -0.08 -7.37
CA GLY A 78 9.46 1.29 -7.22
C GLY A 78 10.57 1.39 -6.15
N ASP A 79 10.90 2.62 -5.83
CA ASP A 79 12.07 3.00 -5.02
C ASP A 79 11.73 3.60 -3.66
N THR A 80 10.47 4.00 -3.46
CA THR A 80 10.06 4.74 -2.27
C THR A 80 8.89 4.05 -1.56
N TYR A 81 9.04 3.86 -0.26
CA TYR A 81 8.04 3.23 0.60
C TYR A 81 7.60 4.21 1.68
N ILE A 82 6.30 4.46 1.79
CA ILE A 82 5.68 5.23 2.86
C ILE A 82 4.68 4.30 3.55
N LEU A 83 5.07 3.77 4.70
CA LEU A 83 4.34 2.69 5.34
C LEU A 83 3.79 3.12 6.69
N GLY A 84 2.47 3.09 6.81
CA GLY A 84 1.75 3.30 8.06
C GLY A 84 1.64 2.02 8.89
N ALA A 85 1.50 2.17 10.19
CA ALA A 85 1.39 1.06 11.12
C ALA A 85 0.20 0.12 10.81
N MET A 86 0.41 -1.14 11.13
CA MET A 86 -0.63 -2.17 11.14
C MET A 86 -1.37 -2.15 12.47
N ARG A 87 -2.67 -2.42 12.46
CA ARG A 87 -3.50 -2.44 13.67
C ARG A 87 -3.99 -3.86 13.99
N GLU A 88 -4.54 -4.02 15.19
CA GLU A 88 -5.18 -5.27 15.63
C GLU A 88 -4.23 -6.48 15.77
N LEU A 89 -2.95 -6.22 16.02
CA LEU A 89 -1.92 -7.26 16.14
C LEU A 89 -1.70 -7.73 17.60
N GLY A 90 -2.26 -7.04 18.59
CA GLY A 90 -2.05 -7.37 19.99
C GLY A 90 -0.57 -7.48 20.35
N ASP A 91 -0.20 -8.54 21.09
CA ASP A 91 1.17 -8.79 21.55
C ASP A 91 2.18 -9.03 20.42
N TYR A 92 1.72 -9.32 19.21
CA TYR A 92 2.58 -9.52 18.04
C TYR A 92 2.97 -8.21 17.34
N SER A 93 2.41 -7.08 17.77
CA SER A 93 2.60 -5.80 17.09
C SER A 93 4.06 -5.44 16.90
N HIS A 94 4.86 -5.46 17.96
CA HIS A 94 6.30 -5.14 17.88
C HIS A 94 7.05 -6.08 16.91
N LEU A 95 6.80 -7.38 17.01
CA LEU A 95 7.46 -8.39 16.16
C LEU A 95 7.13 -8.17 14.69
N GLU A 96 5.87 -7.94 14.36
CA GLU A 96 5.43 -7.81 12.97
C GLU A 96 5.90 -6.49 12.35
N HIS A 97 5.93 -5.39 13.10
CA HIS A 97 6.52 -4.14 12.61
C HIS A 97 8.04 -4.26 12.42
N GLN A 98 8.75 -4.96 13.32
CA GLN A 98 10.16 -5.23 13.15
C GLN A 98 10.44 -6.11 11.92
N ASN A 99 9.59 -7.10 11.64
CA ASN A 99 9.70 -7.95 10.44
C ASN A 99 9.60 -7.11 9.15
N ILE A 100 8.70 -6.13 9.11
CA ILE A 100 8.59 -5.21 7.97
C ILE A 100 9.86 -4.36 7.81
N VAL A 101 10.39 -3.81 8.90
CA VAL A 101 11.65 -3.04 8.88
C VAL A 101 12.80 -3.89 8.35
N ASN A 102 12.96 -5.12 8.85
CA ASN A 102 14.00 -6.05 8.43
C ASN A 102 13.89 -6.38 6.94
N MET A 103 12.68 -6.65 6.45
CA MET A 103 12.40 -6.93 5.06
C MET A 103 12.82 -5.78 4.13
N LEU A 104 12.54 -4.53 4.51
CA LEU A 104 12.94 -3.35 3.76
C LEU A 104 14.47 -3.19 3.75
N ALA A 105 15.12 -3.45 4.89
CA ALA A 105 16.58 -3.39 5.01
C ALA A 105 17.27 -4.46 4.16
N GLU A 106 16.78 -5.69 4.15
CA GLU A 106 17.28 -6.79 3.30
C GLU A 106 17.14 -6.47 1.80
N ARG A 107 16.06 -5.78 1.41
CA ARG A 107 15.84 -5.31 0.04
C ARG A 107 16.70 -4.10 -0.33
N LYS A 108 17.40 -3.51 0.62
CA LYS A 108 18.15 -2.25 0.46
C LYS A 108 17.27 -1.15 -0.12
N ALA A 109 16.06 -1.00 0.44
CA ALA A 109 15.13 0.03 0.02
C ALA A 109 15.76 1.42 0.19
N ASP A 110 15.77 2.22 -0.88
CA ASP A 110 16.49 3.51 -0.91
C ASP A 110 15.83 4.56 -0.01
N THR A 111 14.53 4.75 -0.20
CA THR A 111 13.76 5.77 0.51
C THR A 111 12.60 5.11 1.24
N VAL A 112 12.60 5.22 2.56
CA VAL A 112 11.54 4.66 3.40
C VAL A 112 11.14 5.67 4.46
N PHE A 113 9.83 5.86 4.63
CA PHE A 113 9.22 6.61 5.73
C PHE A 113 8.24 5.70 6.45
N LEU A 114 8.39 5.59 7.75
CA LEU A 114 7.55 4.77 8.62
C LEU A 114 6.68 5.68 9.49
N VAL A 115 5.39 5.37 9.61
CA VAL A 115 4.40 6.21 10.29
C VAL A 115 3.60 5.39 11.29
N GLY A 116 3.64 5.79 12.53
CA GLY A 116 2.89 5.22 13.67
C GLY A 116 3.76 4.91 14.88
N GLU A 117 3.16 5.01 16.05
CA GLU A 117 3.83 4.77 17.33
C GLU A 117 4.44 3.37 17.42
N GLU A 118 3.84 2.39 16.75
CA GLU A 118 4.30 1.00 16.74
C GLU A 118 5.70 0.87 16.11
N TYR A 119 6.00 1.69 15.10
CA TYR A 119 7.33 1.72 14.50
C TYR A 119 8.37 2.42 15.38
N LEU A 120 8.00 3.32 16.28
CA LEU A 120 8.93 3.92 17.24
C LEU A 120 9.58 2.90 18.16
N GLN A 121 8.92 1.76 18.37
CA GLN A 121 9.43 0.66 19.19
C GLN A 121 10.38 -0.27 18.44
N THR A 122 10.55 -0.11 17.12
CA THR A 122 11.41 -0.95 16.30
C THR A 122 12.84 -0.42 16.23
N THR A 123 13.79 -1.31 15.96
CA THR A 123 15.15 -0.92 15.56
C THR A 123 15.15 -0.68 14.05
N SER A 124 15.14 0.58 13.65
CA SER A 124 14.99 0.97 12.25
C SER A 124 16.15 1.85 11.77
N PRO A 125 16.75 1.57 10.58
CA PRO A 125 17.67 2.48 9.92
C PRO A 125 16.94 3.63 9.20
N TYR A 126 15.60 3.59 9.13
CA TYR A 126 14.77 4.54 8.42
C TYR A 126 14.11 5.54 9.36
N PRO A 127 13.78 6.75 8.88
CA PRO A 127 13.04 7.73 9.66
C PRO A 127 11.66 7.22 10.03
N VAL A 128 11.31 7.42 11.29
CA VAL A 128 10.01 7.04 11.86
C VAL A 128 9.31 8.31 12.34
N PHE A 129 8.04 8.45 11.97
CA PHE A 129 7.16 9.53 12.38
C PHE A 129 6.04 8.97 13.25
N GLU A 130 5.74 9.62 14.34
CA GLU A 130 4.71 9.19 15.29
C GLU A 130 3.31 9.11 14.65
N ASN A 131 3.03 10.04 13.74
CA ASN A 131 1.76 10.15 13.05
C ASN A 131 1.93 10.73 11.63
N VAL A 132 0.85 10.72 10.86
CA VAL A 132 0.84 11.19 9.49
C VAL A 132 1.07 12.71 9.39
N GLU A 133 0.59 13.47 10.37
CA GLU A 133 0.72 14.92 10.41
C GLU A 133 2.20 15.36 10.53
N GLN A 134 3.01 14.62 11.30
CA GLN A 134 4.45 14.87 11.38
C GLN A 134 5.16 14.59 10.05
N LEU A 135 4.82 13.49 9.38
CA LEU A 135 5.39 13.20 8.07
C LEU A 135 4.92 14.21 7.01
N HIS A 136 3.65 14.58 7.03
CA HIS A 136 3.10 15.59 6.12
C HIS A 136 3.90 16.89 6.21
N LYS A 137 4.07 17.43 7.43
CA LYS A 137 4.87 18.63 7.66
C LYS A 137 6.33 18.48 7.21
N TYR A 138 6.92 17.31 7.44
CA TYR A 138 8.28 17.05 6.97
C TYR A 138 8.37 17.08 5.44
N LEU A 139 7.37 16.53 4.73
CA LEU A 139 7.34 16.49 3.27
C LEU A 139 7.04 17.86 2.63
N GLU A 140 6.33 18.77 3.33
CA GLU A 140 6.18 20.15 2.89
C GLU A 140 7.55 20.85 2.77
N ASP A 141 8.43 20.62 3.75
CA ASP A 141 9.79 21.20 3.78
C ASP A 141 10.79 20.38 2.92
N ASN A 142 10.51 19.09 2.71
CA ASN A 142 11.41 18.15 2.01
C ASN A 142 10.63 17.36 0.92
N PRO A 143 10.20 17.99 -0.15
CA PRO A 143 9.33 17.38 -1.15
C PRO A 143 10.02 16.24 -1.90
N ILE A 144 9.31 15.12 -2.04
CA ILE A 144 9.72 13.97 -2.84
C ILE A 144 9.24 14.21 -4.28
N LYS A 145 10.14 14.03 -5.24
CA LYS A 145 9.82 14.24 -6.67
C LYS A 145 10.42 13.15 -7.55
N VAL A 146 9.71 12.86 -8.65
CA VAL A 146 10.10 11.89 -9.68
C VAL A 146 10.35 10.50 -9.08
N LYS A 147 9.42 10.05 -8.23
CA LYS A 147 9.48 8.77 -7.53
C LYS A 147 8.29 7.88 -7.84
N HIS A 148 8.54 6.57 -7.76
CA HIS A 148 7.50 5.55 -7.68
C HIS A 148 7.30 5.20 -6.22
N ILE A 149 6.11 5.46 -5.67
CA ILE A 149 5.84 5.41 -4.25
C ILE A 149 4.79 4.33 -3.94
N LEU A 150 5.10 3.45 -3.00
CA LEU A 150 4.10 2.62 -2.34
C LEU A 150 3.64 3.34 -1.06
N LEU A 151 2.39 3.76 -1.05
CA LEU A 151 1.73 4.36 0.12
C LEU A 151 0.77 3.33 0.72
N LYS A 152 1.15 2.72 1.86
CA LYS A 152 0.35 1.66 2.48
C LYS A 152 0.29 1.80 3.99
N GLY A 153 -0.89 1.53 4.57
CA GLY A 153 -1.09 1.56 6.01
C GLY A 153 -2.50 1.12 6.41
N SER A 154 -2.75 1.03 7.70
CA SER A 154 -4.10 0.83 8.22
C SER A 154 -4.93 2.10 8.03
N ARG A 155 -6.26 1.96 7.99
CA ARG A 155 -7.17 3.10 7.83
C ARG A 155 -7.00 4.15 8.94
N SER A 156 -6.67 3.73 10.14
CA SER A 156 -6.48 4.64 11.28
C SER A 156 -5.23 5.51 11.16
N THR A 157 -4.25 5.15 10.34
CA THR A 157 -3.06 5.96 10.09
C THR A 157 -3.29 7.09 9.09
N ARG A 158 -4.44 7.08 8.37
CA ARG A 158 -4.90 8.14 7.46
C ARG A 158 -3.85 8.54 6.42
N MET A 159 -3.14 7.57 5.88
CA MET A 159 -2.02 7.80 4.95
C MET A 159 -2.42 8.59 3.71
N GLU A 160 -3.70 8.59 3.33
CA GLU A 160 -4.26 9.38 2.23
C GLU A 160 -4.09 10.91 2.41
N GLN A 161 -3.85 11.38 3.62
CA GLN A 161 -3.57 12.80 3.89
C GLN A 161 -2.25 13.28 3.30
N LEU A 162 -1.37 12.37 2.90
CA LEU A 162 -0.10 12.71 2.26
C LEU A 162 -0.23 12.99 0.75
N LEU A 163 -1.39 12.74 0.15
CA LEU A 163 -1.56 12.83 -1.31
C LEU A 163 -1.39 14.26 -1.86
N ASP A 164 -1.62 15.26 -1.06
CA ASP A 164 -1.49 16.68 -1.45
C ASP A 164 -0.04 17.19 -1.40
N VAL A 165 0.84 16.49 -0.68
CA VAL A 165 2.30 16.82 -0.58
C VAL A 165 3.19 15.85 -1.37
N LEU A 166 2.61 14.83 -2.01
CA LEU A 166 3.27 13.85 -2.86
C LEU A 166 2.97 14.10 -4.33
#